data_fa2ceadfdf366531d3d994ed8895f277
#
_entry.id   fa2ceadfdf366531d3d994ed8895f277
#
_cell.length_a   1.000
_cell.length_b   1.000
_cell.length_c   1.000
_cell.angle_alpha   90.00
_cell.angle_beta   90.00
_cell.angle_gamma   90.00
#
_symmetry.space_group_name_H-M   'P 1'
#
loop_
_entity.id
_entity.type
_entity.pdbx_description
1 polymer ?
#
loop_
_entity_poly.entity_id
_entity_poly.type
_entity_poly.pdbx_seq_one_letter_code
_entity_poly.pdbx_strand_id
1 'polypeptide(L)'
;VPPYGVLFTYGDNDTFPLWWAQEVEGIRRDVTIVCLALANTHWYARQLREGVVPPFDESTAPPIWQGRGAARPDWPTLPMTDAEIEAAYPRQLGEAVSVTFGPYRRTYAAGTVFYTSDFVAARVVQQNLGRRPIAWSVTTGRNFLSLDPYLVQQGLVFELQPSEPDSLAPGIDRQRLAGALLDVPTTDRLVWETYRYAGLRSADSRDLEITSRSFASTLALPP
;
A
#
# COMPACT_ATOMS: atom_id res chain seq x y z
N VAL A 1 -0.17 -7.57 3.63
CA VAL A 1 0.82 -6.64 4.21
C VAL A 1 1.32 -7.20 5.53
N PRO A 2 2.64 -7.30 5.75
CA PRO A 2 3.22 -7.77 7.00
C PRO A 2 2.86 -6.89 8.21
N PRO A 3 3.06 -7.36 9.48
CA PRO A 3 2.82 -6.56 10.68
C PRO A 3 3.51 -5.20 10.63
N TYR A 4 2.79 -4.18 11.08
CA TYR A 4 3.21 -2.77 11.10
C TYR A 4 3.55 -2.17 9.73
N GLY A 5 3.13 -2.79 8.63
CA GLY A 5 3.39 -2.26 7.28
C GLY A 5 2.72 -0.92 7.02
N VAL A 6 3.24 -0.22 6.01
CA VAL A 6 2.61 0.96 5.41
C VAL A 6 1.99 0.53 4.09
N LEU A 7 0.71 0.81 3.90
CA LEU A 7 -0.03 0.50 2.67
C LEU A 7 -0.52 1.78 2.01
N PHE A 8 0.04 2.09 0.85
CA PHE A 8 -0.47 3.15 0.00
C PHE A 8 -1.71 2.69 -0.75
N THR A 9 -2.76 3.49 -0.69
CA THR A 9 -4.01 3.36 -1.44
C THR A 9 -4.22 4.61 -2.28
N TYR A 10 -5.14 4.57 -3.25
CA TYR A 10 -5.29 5.73 -4.13
C TYR A 10 -6.51 6.58 -3.77
N GLY A 11 -7.68 5.99 -3.67
CA GLY A 11 -8.93 6.72 -3.51
C GLY A 11 -9.90 6.05 -2.52
N ASP A 12 -11.17 6.38 -2.65
CA ASP A 12 -12.24 5.91 -1.77
C ASP A 12 -12.52 4.41 -1.91
N ASN A 13 -12.46 3.88 -3.13
CA ASN A 13 -12.82 2.49 -3.44
C ASN A 13 -11.91 1.46 -2.76
N ASP A 14 -10.65 1.77 -2.54
CA ASP A 14 -9.70 0.90 -1.87
C ASP A 14 -9.41 1.34 -0.42
N THR A 15 -9.50 2.63 -0.12
CA THR A 15 -9.20 3.17 1.21
C THR A 15 -10.33 2.93 2.20
N PHE A 16 -11.57 3.27 1.85
CA PHE A 16 -12.69 3.25 2.80
C PHE A 16 -13.05 1.84 3.28
N PRO A 17 -13.06 0.79 2.43
CA PRO A 17 -13.24 -0.58 2.93
C PRO A 17 -12.16 -1.02 3.91
N LEU A 18 -10.92 -0.58 3.71
CA LEU A 18 -9.82 -0.89 4.63
C LEU A 18 -9.97 -0.12 5.95
N TRP A 19 -10.33 1.14 5.92
CA TRP A 19 -10.63 1.90 7.15
C TRP A 19 -11.83 1.32 7.90
N TRP A 20 -12.87 0.92 7.18
CA TRP A 20 -14.01 0.25 7.80
C TRP A 20 -13.57 -1.05 8.51
N ALA A 21 -12.75 -1.86 7.85
CA ALA A 21 -12.21 -3.07 8.46
C ALA A 21 -11.36 -2.76 9.71
N GLN A 22 -10.59 -1.67 9.71
CA GLN A 22 -9.78 -1.26 10.86
C GLN A 22 -10.61 -0.67 12.00
N GLU A 23 -11.51 0.27 11.69
CA GLU A 23 -12.20 1.05 12.73
C GLU A 23 -13.48 0.37 13.25
N VAL A 24 -14.16 -0.40 12.40
CA VAL A 24 -15.41 -1.08 12.79
C VAL A 24 -15.16 -2.52 13.19
N GLU A 25 -14.37 -3.26 12.39
CA GLU A 25 -14.12 -4.68 12.63
C GLU A 25 -12.86 -4.93 13.49
N GLY A 26 -12.06 -3.92 13.75
CA GLY A 26 -10.81 -4.04 14.51
C GLY A 26 -9.70 -4.80 13.79
N ILE A 27 -9.83 -5.06 12.48
CA ILE A 27 -8.92 -5.90 11.71
C ILE A 27 -7.68 -5.11 11.30
N ARG A 28 -6.47 -5.66 11.65
CA ARG A 28 -5.18 -5.15 11.18
C ARG A 28 -5.00 -3.63 11.36
N ARG A 29 -5.38 -3.10 12.53
CA ARG A 29 -5.19 -1.70 12.89
C ARG A 29 -3.70 -1.28 12.98
N ASP A 30 -2.81 -2.26 13.05
CA ASP A 30 -1.36 -2.10 13.02
C ASP A 30 -0.82 -1.63 11.65
N VAL A 31 -1.56 -1.82 10.57
CA VAL A 31 -1.18 -1.38 9.22
C VAL A 31 -1.54 0.09 9.04
N THR A 32 -0.56 0.91 8.71
CA THR A 32 -0.83 2.33 8.41
C THR A 32 -1.29 2.46 6.96
N ILE A 33 -2.53 2.89 6.76
CA ILE A 33 -3.08 3.16 5.42
C ILE A 33 -2.78 4.61 5.06
N VAL A 34 -2.17 4.81 3.90
CA VAL A 34 -1.84 6.14 3.34
C VAL A 34 -2.60 6.34 2.04
N CYS A 35 -3.71 7.07 2.10
CA CYS A 35 -4.52 7.42 0.93
C CYS A 35 -3.83 8.53 0.13
N LEU A 36 -3.36 8.23 -1.09
CA LEU A 36 -2.66 9.19 -1.94
C LEU A 36 -3.57 10.35 -2.38
N ALA A 37 -4.86 10.13 -2.59
CA ALA A 37 -5.79 11.20 -2.92
C ALA A 37 -5.89 12.21 -1.77
N LEU A 38 -6.04 11.74 -0.53
CA LEU A 38 -6.11 12.59 0.66
C LEU A 38 -4.76 13.19 1.03
N ALA A 39 -3.65 12.54 0.68
CA ALA A 39 -2.29 13.06 0.90
C ALA A 39 -2.00 14.36 0.13
N ASN A 40 -2.91 14.77 -0.77
CA ASN A 40 -2.90 16.10 -1.37
C ASN A 40 -3.44 17.20 -0.45
N THR A 41 -3.87 16.86 0.77
CA THR A 41 -4.41 17.81 1.74
C THR A 41 -3.51 17.92 2.97
N HIS A 42 -3.30 19.13 3.45
CA HIS A 42 -2.43 19.39 4.60
C HIS A 42 -2.98 18.79 5.91
N TRP A 43 -4.30 18.77 6.07
CA TRP A 43 -4.92 18.18 7.27
C TRP A 43 -4.63 16.67 7.37
N TYR A 44 -4.66 15.95 6.25
CA TYR A 44 -4.39 14.53 6.24
C TYR A 44 -2.89 14.22 6.49
N ALA A 45 -2.00 15.04 5.94
CA ALA A 45 -0.57 14.96 6.25
C ALA A 45 -0.30 15.14 7.76
N ARG A 46 -0.99 16.10 8.43
CA ARG A 46 -0.91 16.25 9.88
C ARG A 46 -1.44 15.02 10.62
N GLN A 47 -2.57 14.46 10.18
CA GLN A 47 -3.12 13.23 10.75
C GLN A 47 -2.13 12.06 10.64
N LEU A 48 -1.46 11.89 9.49
CA LEU A 48 -0.43 10.86 9.31
C LEU A 48 0.79 11.08 10.22
N ARG A 49 1.18 12.32 10.46
CA ARG A 49 2.27 12.68 11.37
C ARG A 49 1.95 12.36 12.82
N GLU A 50 0.75 12.67 13.25
CA GLU A 50 0.26 12.54 14.63
C GLU A 50 -0.24 11.14 14.94
N GLY A 51 -0.49 10.34 13.90
CA GLY A 51 -1.02 8.99 14.03
C GLY A 51 -0.08 8.06 14.80
N VAL A 52 -0.61 7.40 15.80
CA VAL A 52 0.08 6.35 16.56
C VAL A 52 -0.32 4.99 16.02
N VAL A 53 0.66 4.18 15.66
CA VAL A 53 0.41 2.83 15.15
C VAL A 53 -0.05 1.93 16.31
N PRO A 54 -1.26 1.35 16.28
CA PRO A 54 -1.73 0.43 17.30
C PRO A 54 -0.87 -0.84 17.37
N PRO A 55 -0.89 -1.58 18.50
CA PRO A 55 -0.26 -2.89 18.57
C PRO A 55 -0.83 -3.87 17.54
N PHE A 56 0.03 -4.72 17.01
CA PHE A 56 -0.41 -5.84 16.17
C PHE A 56 -1.20 -6.84 17.01
N ASP A 57 -2.41 -7.13 16.56
CA ASP A 57 -3.29 -8.12 17.16
C ASP A 57 -3.31 -9.38 16.31
N GLU A 58 -2.67 -10.43 16.80
CA GLU A 58 -2.59 -11.72 16.09
C GLU A 58 -3.98 -12.37 15.93
N SER A 59 -4.92 -12.10 16.81
CA SER A 59 -6.25 -12.71 16.77
C SER A 59 -7.08 -12.25 15.58
N THR A 60 -6.80 -11.05 15.05
CA THR A 60 -7.44 -10.48 13.87
C THR A 60 -6.60 -10.65 12.60
N ALA A 61 -5.41 -11.23 12.72
CA ALA A 61 -4.49 -11.37 11.61
C ALA A 61 -4.75 -12.66 10.81
N PRO A 62 -4.60 -12.64 9.49
CA PRO A 62 -4.56 -13.85 8.68
C PRO A 62 -3.48 -14.81 9.18
N PRO A 63 -3.68 -16.15 9.06
CA PRO A 63 -2.75 -17.16 9.57
C PRO A 63 -1.30 -16.97 9.12
N ILE A 64 -1.09 -16.43 7.90
CA ILE A 64 0.25 -16.14 7.36
C ILE A 64 1.05 -15.15 8.20
N TRP A 65 0.39 -14.31 9.01
CA TRP A 65 1.05 -13.32 9.87
C TRP A 65 1.04 -13.66 11.35
N GLN A 66 0.35 -14.72 11.76
CA GLN A 66 0.36 -15.20 13.13
C GLN A 66 1.75 -15.76 13.50
N GLY A 67 2.20 -15.53 14.73
CA GLY A 67 3.53 -15.91 15.19
C GLY A 67 4.69 -15.14 14.55
N ARG A 68 4.42 -14.15 13.70
CA ARG A 68 5.43 -13.30 13.09
C ARG A 68 5.56 -12.00 13.86
N GLY A 69 6.18 -12.07 15.02
CA GLY A 69 6.46 -10.89 15.83
C GLY A 69 7.27 -9.85 15.04
N ALA A 70 6.86 -8.59 15.17
CA ALA A 70 7.61 -7.45 14.66
C ALA A 70 7.63 -6.37 15.74
N ALA A 71 8.69 -5.56 15.77
CA ALA A 71 8.76 -4.44 16.70
C ALA A 71 7.77 -3.35 16.29
N ARG A 72 6.94 -2.92 17.24
CA ARG A 72 6.05 -1.78 17.02
C ARG A 72 6.89 -0.52 16.76
N PRO A 73 6.59 0.26 15.71
CA PRO A 73 7.30 1.51 15.47
C PRO A 73 7.01 2.53 16.57
N ASP A 74 8.06 3.16 17.06
CA ASP A 74 8.04 4.24 18.05
C ASP A 74 8.35 5.62 17.44
N TRP A 75 8.31 5.71 16.11
CA TRP A 75 8.54 6.93 15.33
C TRP A 75 7.32 7.28 14.46
N PRO A 76 7.15 8.56 14.11
CA PRO A 76 6.04 8.98 13.25
C PRO A 76 6.18 8.38 11.85
N THR A 77 5.05 7.97 11.27
CA THR A 77 5.01 7.47 9.88
C THR A 77 5.44 8.55 8.89
N LEU A 78 5.06 9.81 9.14
CA LEU A 78 5.40 10.98 8.33
C LEU A 78 6.18 12.00 9.17
N PRO A 79 7.51 12.12 9.02
CA PRO A 79 8.33 13.06 9.79
C PRO A 79 8.40 14.45 9.12
N MET A 80 7.26 15.09 8.88
CA MET A 80 7.18 16.44 8.32
C MET A 80 6.77 17.45 9.39
N THR A 81 7.47 18.57 9.43
CA THR A 81 7.06 19.73 10.23
C THR A 81 5.87 20.45 9.60
N ASP A 82 5.20 21.32 10.37
CA ASP A 82 4.10 22.14 9.81
C ASP A 82 4.57 22.98 8.63
N ALA A 83 5.77 23.56 8.71
CA ALA A 83 6.35 24.35 7.63
C ALA A 83 6.59 23.52 6.35
N GLU A 84 7.06 22.26 6.48
CA GLU A 84 7.24 21.35 5.34
C GLU A 84 5.89 20.94 4.74
N ILE A 85 4.87 20.69 5.59
CA ILE A 85 3.52 20.38 5.13
C ILE A 85 2.91 21.57 4.38
N GLU A 86 3.01 22.75 4.95
CA GLU A 86 2.51 23.99 4.31
C GLU A 86 3.24 24.30 3.00
N ALA A 87 4.53 23.95 2.89
CA ALA A 87 5.32 24.15 1.67
C ALA A 87 5.11 23.05 0.61
N ALA A 88 4.37 21.99 0.92
CA ALA A 88 4.12 20.88 0.00
C ALA A 88 2.97 21.20 -0.96
N TYR A 89 3.22 22.02 -1.97
CA TYR A 89 2.27 22.33 -3.04
C TYR A 89 2.62 21.61 -4.34
N PRO A 90 1.63 21.37 -5.21
CA PRO A 90 1.91 20.90 -6.56
C PRO A 90 2.83 21.87 -7.29
N ARG A 91 3.91 21.32 -7.87
CA ARG A 91 4.86 22.15 -8.64
C ARG A 91 5.53 21.35 -9.75
N GLN A 92 5.83 22.05 -10.82
CA GLN A 92 6.65 21.52 -11.89
C GLN A 92 8.13 21.75 -11.55
N LEU A 93 8.95 20.72 -11.74
CA LEU A 93 10.40 20.81 -11.53
C LEU A 93 11.01 21.70 -12.64
N GLY A 94 11.74 22.76 -12.24
CA GLY A 94 12.49 23.61 -13.16
C GLY A 94 13.75 22.94 -13.70
N GLU A 95 14.32 22.02 -12.93
CA GLU A 95 15.52 21.25 -13.26
C GLU A 95 15.37 19.78 -12.84
N ALA A 96 16.29 18.93 -13.26
CA ALA A 96 16.28 17.53 -12.86
C ALA A 96 16.63 17.40 -11.36
N VAL A 97 15.78 16.67 -10.62
CA VAL A 97 15.94 16.47 -9.17
C VAL A 97 16.17 15.00 -8.89
N SER A 98 17.20 14.69 -8.10
CA SER A 98 17.45 13.33 -7.60
C SER A 98 16.97 13.18 -6.16
N VAL A 99 16.19 12.12 -5.94
CA VAL A 99 15.68 11.73 -4.62
C VAL A 99 16.22 10.36 -4.26
N THR A 100 16.64 10.19 -3.01
CA THR A 100 17.14 8.92 -2.50
C THR A 100 16.11 8.29 -1.55
N PHE A 101 15.83 7.00 -1.76
CA PHE A 101 14.94 6.17 -0.96
C PHE A 101 15.76 4.96 -0.48
N GLY A 102 16.38 5.04 0.71
CA GLY A 102 17.28 4.00 1.18
C GLY A 102 18.39 3.69 0.15
N PRO A 103 18.47 2.47 -0.40
CA PRO A 103 19.45 2.11 -1.43
C PRO A 103 19.11 2.67 -2.81
N TYR A 104 17.87 3.14 -3.04
CA TYR A 104 17.38 3.52 -4.36
C TYR A 104 17.55 5.00 -4.62
N ARG A 105 18.17 5.36 -5.74
CA ARG A 105 18.24 6.74 -6.22
C ARG A 105 17.36 6.87 -7.47
N ARG A 106 16.47 7.87 -7.45
CA ARG A 106 15.61 8.21 -8.58
C ARG A 106 15.84 9.64 -9.01
N THR A 107 15.96 9.84 -10.32
CA THR A 107 16.10 11.17 -10.92
C THR A 107 14.85 11.47 -11.72
N TYR A 108 14.20 12.56 -11.37
CA TYR A 108 13.03 13.10 -12.05
C TYR A 108 13.49 14.22 -12.97
N ALA A 109 13.09 14.15 -14.24
CA ALA A 109 13.49 15.14 -15.23
C ALA A 109 12.89 16.52 -14.96
N ALA A 110 13.51 17.56 -15.49
CA ALA A 110 12.89 18.88 -15.58
C ALA A 110 11.53 18.78 -16.28
N GLY A 111 10.56 19.54 -15.84
CA GLY A 111 9.19 19.47 -16.35
C GLY A 111 8.29 18.45 -15.66
N THR A 112 8.84 17.52 -14.86
CA THR A 112 8.01 16.59 -14.06
C THR A 112 7.15 17.37 -13.07
N VAL A 113 5.86 17.05 -13.01
CA VAL A 113 4.94 17.64 -12.02
C VAL A 113 4.93 16.74 -10.78
N PHE A 114 5.24 17.33 -9.64
CA PHE A 114 5.07 16.72 -8.33
C PHE A 114 3.82 17.30 -7.67
N TYR A 115 2.95 16.41 -7.22
CA TYR A 115 1.79 16.75 -6.41
C TYR A 115 2.14 16.75 -4.92
N THR A 116 1.28 17.34 -4.08
CA THR A 116 1.47 17.28 -2.62
C THR A 116 1.59 15.84 -2.11
N SER A 117 0.79 14.92 -2.67
CA SER A 117 0.84 13.50 -2.36
C SER A 117 2.21 12.86 -2.66
N ASP A 118 2.93 13.32 -3.69
CA ASP A 118 4.24 12.78 -4.03
C ASP A 118 5.29 13.16 -2.97
N PHE A 119 5.22 14.38 -2.44
CA PHE A 119 6.10 14.81 -1.34
C PHE A 119 5.80 14.04 -0.06
N VAL A 120 4.52 13.88 0.28
CA VAL A 120 4.09 13.11 1.46
C VAL A 120 4.53 11.65 1.32
N ALA A 121 4.23 11.01 0.18
CA ALA A 121 4.61 9.62 -0.08
C ALA A 121 6.12 9.42 -0.05
N ALA A 122 6.90 10.34 -0.66
CA ALA A 122 8.35 10.27 -0.64
C ALA A 122 8.90 10.33 0.79
N ARG A 123 8.37 11.22 1.64
CA ARG A 123 8.80 11.32 3.05
C ARG A 123 8.39 10.09 3.87
N VAL A 124 7.20 9.52 3.63
CA VAL A 124 6.77 8.26 4.25
C VAL A 124 7.73 7.13 3.85
N VAL A 125 8.05 7.00 2.56
CA VAL A 125 8.97 5.96 2.09
C VAL A 125 10.37 6.15 2.69
N GLN A 126 10.93 7.36 2.65
CA GLN A 126 12.25 7.65 3.23
C GLN A 126 12.35 7.31 4.71
N GLN A 127 11.30 7.59 5.48
CA GLN A 127 11.27 7.33 6.92
C GLN A 127 11.18 5.84 7.26
N ASN A 128 10.45 5.07 6.46
CA ASN A 128 10.02 3.73 6.84
C ASN A 128 10.74 2.61 6.07
N LEU A 129 11.35 2.88 4.91
CA LEU A 129 12.04 1.85 4.12
C LEU A 129 13.19 1.21 4.91
N GLY A 130 13.22 -0.12 4.92
CA GLY A 130 14.17 -0.92 5.71
C GLY A 130 13.84 -1.03 7.21
N ARG A 131 12.82 -0.31 7.69
CA ARG A 131 12.35 -0.32 9.09
C ARG A 131 10.95 -0.90 9.24
N ARG A 132 10.09 -0.69 8.24
CA ARG A 132 8.73 -1.22 8.12
C ARG A 132 8.50 -1.71 6.70
N PRO A 133 7.69 -2.75 6.50
CA PRO A 133 7.22 -3.12 5.16
C PRO A 133 6.46 -1.96 4.51
N ILE A 134 6.73 -1.70 3.24
CA ILE A 134 6.03 -0.67 2.45
C ILE A 134 5.42 -1.35 1.24
N ALA A 135 4.13 -1.11 1.03
CA ALA A 135 3.41 -1.67 -0.09
C ALA A 135 2.44 -0.66 -0.70
N TRP A 136 2.10 -0.87 -1.96
CA TRP A 136 1.02 -0.17 -2.68
C TRP A 136 -0.07 -1.16 -3.04
N SER A 137 -1.32 -0.76 -2.90
CA SER A 137 -2.45 -1.49 -3.45
C SER A 137 -2.33 -1.59 -4.97
N VAL A 138 -2.77 -2.69 -5.56
CA VAL A 138 -2.83 -2.84 -7.03
C VAL A 138 -3.71 -1.77 -7.70
N THR A 139 -4.59 -1.13 -6.95
CA THR A 139 -5.49 -0.07 -7.41
C THR A 139 -4.83 1.32 -7.51
N THR A 140 -3.61 1.51 -6.97
CA THR A 140 -2.88 2.79 -7.04
C THR A 140 -2.38 3.14 -8.45
N GLY A 141 -2.55 2.24 -9.43
CA GLY A 141 -2.02 2.43 -10.76
C GLY A 141 -0.49 2.41 -10.78
N ARG A 142 0.14 3.34 -11.51
CA ARG A 142 1.60 3.46 -11.59
C ARG A 142 2.18 4.57 -10.70
N ASN A 143 1.48 4.95 -9.64
CA ASN A 143 1.94 6.02 -8.76
C ASN A 143 2.88 5.50 -7.65
N PHE A 144 4.00 4.93 -8.05
CA PHE A 144 4.99 4.27 -7.19
C PHE A 144 6.27 5.08 -6.96
N LEU A 145 6.24 6.40 -7.15
CA LEU A 145 7.45 7.25 -7.06
C LEU A 145 8.60 6.76 -7.96
N SER A 146 8.27 6.19 -9.13
CA SER A 146 9.24 5.55 -10.05
C SER A 146 10.06 4.42 -9.40
N LEU A 147 9.52 3.78 -8.37
CA LEU A 147 10.13 2.63 -7.69
C LEU A 147 9.66 1.28 -8.25
N ASP A 148 8.93 1.28 -9.38
CA ASP A 148 8.39 0.08 -10.03
C ASP A 148 9.39 -1.09 -10.15
N PRO A 149 10.68 -0.87 -10.51
CA PRO A 149 11.63 -1.97 -10.67
C PRO A 149 11.95 -2.71 -9.37
N TYR A 150 11.65 -2.11 -8.23
CA TYR A 150 11.96 -2.65 -6.90
C TYR A 150 10.74 -3.20 -6.19
N LEU A 151 9.61 -3.28 -6.88
CA LEU A 151 8.36 -3.79 -6.35
C LEU A 151 8.20 -5.28 -6.67
N VAL A 152 7.69 -6.02 -5.69
CA VAL A 152 7.31 -7.42 -5.87
C VAL A 152 5.82 -7.56 -5.56
N GLN A 153 5.07 -8.09 -6.50
CA GLN A 153 3.65 -8.30 -6.29
C GLN A 153 3.41 -9.48 -5.34
N GLN A 154 2.59 -9.24 -4.34
CA GLN A 154 2.16 -10.23 -3.35
C GLN A 154 0.65 -10.12 -3.14
N GLY A 155 -0.12 -10.96 -3.81
CA GLY A 155 -1.58 -10.85 -3.81
C GLY A 155 -2.04 -9.54 -4.43
N LEU A 156 -2.79 -8.75 -3.67
CA LEU A 156 -3.35 -7.47 -4.11
C LEU A 156 -2.48 -6.25 -3.73
N VAL A 157 -1.21 -6.48 -3.45
CA VAL A 157 -0.27 -5.40 -3.14
C VAL A 157 1.07 -5.57 -3.87
N PHE A 158 1.74 -4.46 -4.13
CA PHE A 158 3.13 -4.39 -4.57
C PHE A 158 4.00 -3.99 -3.37
N GLU A 159 4.84 -4.90 -2.90
CA GLU A 159 5.73 -4.65 -1.76
C GLU A 159 7.08 -4.14 -2.24
N LEU A 160 7.53 -3.02 -1.66
CA LEU A 160 8.84 -2.46 -1.93
C LEU A 160 9.91 -3.28 -1.21
N GLN A 161 10.87 -3.79 -1.96
CA GLN A 161 11.98 -4.53 -1.37
C GLN A 161 12.90 -3.57 -0.58
N PRO A 162 13.45 -3.99 0.57
CA PRO A 162 14.33 -3.14 1.38
C PRO A 162 15.74 -3.00 0.81
N SER A 163 16.13 -3.85 -0.12
CA SER A 163 17.41 -3.86 -0.82
C SER A 163 17.20 -4.08 -2.31
N GLU A 164 18.19 -3.72 -3.14
CA GLU A 164 18.11 -4.00 -4.57
C GLU A 164 17.90 -5.51 -4.81
N PRO A 165 16.88 -5.90 -5.58
CA PRO A 165 16.69 -7.29 -5.96
C PRO A 165 17.82 -7.71 -6.90
N ASP A 166 18.21 -8.98 -6.86
CA ASP A 166 19.25 -9.56 -7.72
C ASP A 166 18.91 -9.45 -9.22
N SER A 167 17.67 -9.19 -9.55
CA SER A 167 17.23 -8.89 -10.91
C SER A 167 16.26 -7.68 -10.91
N LEU A 168 16.47 -6.75 -11.84
CA LEU A 168 15.63 -5.56 -12.05
C LEU A 168 14.28 -5.85 -12.73
N ALA A 169 13.93 -7.09 -12.92
CA ALA A 169 12.60 -7.45 -13.42
C ALA A 169 11.57 -7.31 -12.30
N PRO A 170 10.41 -6.69 -12.53
CA PRO A 170 9.32 -6.71 -11.57
C PRO A 170 9.02 -8.16 -11.19
N GLY A 171 9.44 -8.56 -9.99
CA GLY A 171 9.30 -9.94 -9.54
C GLY A 171 7.86 -10.20 -9.13
N ILE A 172 7.34 -11.35 -9.53
CA ILE A 172 6.16 -11.92 -8.89
C ILE A 172 6.69 -13.00 -7.97
N ASP A 173 6.53 -12.81 -6.67
CA ASP A 173 6.73 -13.92 -5.74
C ASP A 173 5.56 -14.91 -5.93
N ARG A 174 5.75 -15.82 -6.90
CA ARG A 174 4.74 -16.82 -7.27
C ARG A 174 4.36 -17.70 -6.10
N GLN A 175 5.29 -17.98 -5.18
CA GLN A 175 5.05 -18.83 -4.04
C GLN A 175 4.18 -18.11 -3.00
N ARG A 176 4.47 -16.84 -2.71
CA ARG A 176 3.65 -16.02 -1.82
C ARG A 176 2.33 -15.61 -2.46
N LEU A 177 2.33 -15.37 -3.77
CA LEU A 177 1.10 -15.10 -4.51
C LEU A 177 0.21 -16.35 -4.51
N ALA A 178 0.75 -17.53 -4.78
CA ALA A 178 0.03 -18.80 -4.68
C ALA A 178 -0.46 -19.05 -3.26
N GLY A 179 0.38 -18.84 -2.25
CA GLY A 179 -0.02 -18.94 -0.85
C GLY A 179 -1.09 -17.94 -0.44
N ALA A 180 -1.03 -16.71 -0.96
CA ALA A 180 -2.05 -15.70 -0.68
C ALA A 180 -3.38 -15.95 -1.41
N LEU A 181 -3.37 -16.64 -2.57
CA LEU A 181 -4.53 -16.84 -3.42
C LEU A 181 -5.01 -18.31 -3.47
N LEU A 182 -4.14 -19.28 -3.24
CA LEU A 182 -4.40 -20.71 -3.46
C LEU A 182 -4.22 -21.57 -2.21
N ASP A 183 -3.43 -21.16 -1.24
CA ASP A 183 -3.37 -21.79 0.08
C ASP A 183 -4.57 -21.41 0.95
N VAL A 184 -5.62 -21.34 0.26
CA VAL A 184 -6.94 -20.98 0.69
C VAL A 184 -7.80 -22.21 1.05
N PRO A 185 -7.36 -23.46 1.20
CA PRO A 185 -8.32 -24.50 1.54
C PRO A 185 -8.97 -24.28 2.89
N THR A 186 -8.28 -23.61 3.80
CA THR A 186 -8.84 -23.23 5.12
C THR A 186 -9.22 -21.76 5.21
N THR A 187 -8.59 -20.92 4.47
CA THR A 187 -8.88 -19.48 4.38
C THR A 187 -10.06 -19.24 3.44
N ASP A 188 -10.29 -20.13 2.47
CA ASP A 188 -11.27 -19.97 1.42
C ASP A 188 -12.71 -19.91 1.95
N ARG A 189 -13.05 -20.81 2.84
CA ARG A 189 -14.33 -20.70 3.52
C ARG A 189 -14.45 -19.42 4.33
N LEU A 190 -13.38 -19.01 5.04
CA LEU A 190 -13.40 -17.79 5.85
C LEU A 190 -13.33 -16.53 4.98
N VAL A 191 -12.53 -16.47 3.94
CA VAL A 191 -12.47 -15.32 3.03
C VAL A 191 -13.76 -15.20 2.22
N TRP A 192 -14.26 -16.31 1.67
CA TRP A 192 -15.52 -16.31 0.91
C TRP A 192 -16.76 -16.28 1.81
N GLU A 193 -16.72 -16.79 3.05
CA GLU A 193 -17.79 -16.68 4.02
C GLU A 193 -17.75 -15.38 4.80
N THR A 194 -16.59 -14.78 5.01
CA THR A 194 -16.42 -13.49 5.69
C THR A 194 -16.64 -12.32 4.73
N TYR A 195 -16.13 -12.41 3.51
CA TYR A 195 -16.62 -11.59 2.41
C TYR A 195 -17.93 -12.24 1.93
N ARG A 196 -18.95 -12.26 2.79
CA ARG A 196 -20.30 -12.49 2.34
C ARG A 196 -20.60 -11.42 1.32
N TYR A 197 -20.44 -11.76 0.06
CA TYR A 197 -20.97 -11.03 -1.08
C TYR A 197 -22.51 -11.04 -1.02
N ALA A 198 -23.06 -10.60 0.11
CA ALA A 198 -24.50 -10.50 0.27
C ALA A 198 -25.11 -9.62 -0.83
N GLY A 199 -24.31 -8.70 -1.40
CA GLY A 199 -24.65 -7.94 -2.59
C GLY A 199 -24.47 -8.69 -3.92
N LEU A 200 -23.55 -9.65 -4.02
CA LEU A 200 -23.32 -10.38 -5.28
C LEU A 200 -24.40 -11.42 -5.60
N ARG A 201 -25.15 -11.89 -4.61
CA ARG A 201 -26.31 -12.76 -4.85
C ARG A 201 -27.47 -12.04 -5.52
N SER A 202 -27.51 -10.71 -5.45
CA SER A 202 -28.50 -9.85 -6.11
C SER A 202 -27.92 -9.01 -7.24
N ALA A 203 -26.60 -9.12 -7.49
CA ALA A 203 -25.96 -8.40 -8.59
C ALA A 203 -26.36 -9.00 -9.94
N ASP A 204 -26.61 -8.16 -10.91
CA ASP A 204 -26.80 -8.56 -12.28
C ASP A 204 -25.57 -9.33 -12.77
N SER A 205 -25.81 -10.36 -13.59
CA SER A 205 -24.74 -11.16 -14.21
C SER A 205 -23.71 -10.31 -14.97
N ARG A 206 -24.12 -9.13 -15.43
CA ARG A 206 -23.28 -8.15 -16.09
C ARG A 206 -22.28 -7.47 -15.13
N ASP A 207 -22.71 -7.17 -13.90
CA ASP A 207 -21.84 -6.59 -12.88
C ASP A 207 -20.83 -7.61 -12.37
N LEU A 208 -21.23 -8.88 -12.27
CA LEU A 208 -20.35 -10.00 -11.95
C LEU A 208 -19.29 -10.22 -13.04
N GLU A 209 -19.68 -10.07 -14.31
CA GLU A 209 -18.75 -10.22 -15.45
C GLU A 209 -17.74 -9.08 -15.49
N ILE A 210 -18.14 -7.85 -15.24
CA ILE A 210 -17.24 -6.68 -15.16
C ILE A 210 -16.27 -6.84 -14.00
N THR A 211 -16.75 -7.24 -12.84
CA THR A 211 -15.93 -7.46 -11.65
C THR A 211 -14.94 -8.60 -11.86
N SER A 212 -15.38 -9.74 -12.40
CA SER A 212 -14.49 -10.86 -12.67
C SER A 212 -13.48 -10.56 -13.77
N ARG A 213 -13.82 -9.78 -14.80
CA ARG A 213 -12.86 -9.31 -15.82
C ARG A 213 -11.83 -8.34 -15.22
N SER A 214 -12.24 -7.45 -14.33
CA SER A 214 -11.32 -6.55 -13.62
C SER A 214 -10.37 -7.34 -12.72
N PHE A 215 -10.85 -8.32 -11.98
CA PHE A 215 -10.01 -9.23 -11.20
C PHE A 215 -9.10 -10.09 -12.09
N ALA A 216 -9.63 -10.66 -13.16
CA ALA A 216 -8.85 -11.46 -14.10
C ALA A 216 -7.76 -10.62 -14.80
N SER A 217 -8.05 -9.36 -15.16
CA SER A 217 -7.04 -8.47 -15.75
C SER A 217 -5.96 -8.06 -14.75
N THR A 218 -6.30 -8.01 -13.47
CA THR A 218 -5.33 -7.73 -12.39
C THR A 218 -4.46 -8.96 -12.08
N LEU A 219 -5.01 -10.16 -12.27
CA LEU A 219 -4.33 -11.44 -12.04
C LEU A 219 -3.69 -12.01 -13.31
N ALA A 220 -4.18 -11.63 -14.51
CA ALA A 220 -3.59 -12.00 -15.79
C ALA A 220 -2.37 -11.12 -16.04
N LEU A 221 -1.28 -11.50 -15.42
CA LEU A 221 0.03 -10.97 -15.77
C LEU A 221 0.46 -11.61 -17.10
N PRO A 222 1.05 -10.83 -18.01
CA PRO A 222 1.60 -11.39 -19.24
C PRO A 222 2.68 -12.42 -18.90
N PRO A 223 2.88 -13.40 -19.78
CA PRO A 223 3.86 -14.46 -19.62
C PRO A 223 5.30 -13.94 -19.46
#